data_d6ac92777fd8a1b0a0c8745198493f04
#
_entry.id   d6ac92777fd8a1b0a0c8745198493f04
#
_cell.length_a   1.000
_cell.length_b   1.000
_cell.length_c   1.000
_cell.angle_alpha   90.00
_cell.angle_beta   90.00
_cell.angle_gamma   90.00
#
_symmetry.space_group_name_H-M   'P 1'
#
loop_
_entity.id
_entity.type
_entity.pdbx_description
1 polymer ?
#
loop_
_entity_poly.entity_id
_entity_poly.type
_entity_poly.pdbx_seq_one_letter_code
_entity_poly.pdbx_strand_id
1 'polypeptide(L)'
;MMDTIKFNKANTKVVAHRGLSGLEPENTVAAFVAAGNRSYYGAECDVHVTKDGKFVVIHDETTKRVASKNVDVEKSKLKKIRKVLLDDICGLERKELGADVHYCNRCDLYVPEMHEYINICKKYGKKCVLEVKNRMKTEDIKRMLDEISSLEYLDNVIFISFSLDNVIDLRKLLPNQQVQFLIGKYDEEVLKILNDNNVDLDIQYKALTKEIIDEVHANGHIVNCWTVDDKEAAEQLAAWGVDQITTNILE
;
A
#
# COMPACT_ATOMS: atom_id res chain seq x y z
N MET A 1 19.91 -17.28 -4.30
CA MET A 1 18.58 -16.73 -4.65
C MET A 1 18.06 -16.05 -3.40
N MET A 2 17.79 -14.76 -3.43
CA MET A 2 17.16 -14.10 -2.28
C MET A 2 15.75 -14.65 -2.09
N ASP A 3 15.31 -14.82 -0.84
CA ASP A 3 13.96 -15.28 -0.47
C ASP A 3 13.44 -14.41 0.66
N THR A 4 12.15 -14.55 0.98
CA THR A 4 11.51 -13.86 2.10
C THR A 4 12.11 -14.29 3.43
N ILE A 5 12.05 -13.39 4.41
CA ILE A 5 12.53 -13.63 5.77
C ILE A 5 11.34 -14.07 6.63
N LYS A 6 11.39 -15.29 7.16
CA LYS A 6 10.36 -15.81 8.07
C LYS A 6 10.55 -15.30 9.49
N PHE A 7 9.44 -14.94 10.14
CA PHE A 7 9.41 -14.49 11.52
C PHE A 7 8.21 -15.06 12.28
N ASN A 8 8.23 -14.98 13.60
CA ASN A 8 7.12 -15.41 14.43
C ASN A 8 6.03 -14.31 14.45
N LYS A 9 5.06 -14.44 13.57
CA LYS A 9 3.99 -13.44 13.39
C LYS A 9 2.79 -13.62 14.33
N ALA A 10 2.78 -14.65 15.18
CA ALA A 10 1.62 -14.98 16.04
C ALA A 10 0.30 -14.90 15.22
N ASN A 11 -0.64 -14.03 15.62
CA ASN A 11 -1.91 -13.79 14.91
C ASN A 11 -1.87 -12.60 13.93
N THR A 12 -0.72 -11.91 13.81
CA THR A 12 -0.55 -10.73 12.97
C THR A 12 -0.65 -11.10 11.49
N LYS A 13 -1.43 -10.34 10.75
CA LYS A 13 -1.55 -10.45 9.29
C LYS A 13 -0.41 -9.70 8.62
N VAL A 14 0.23 -10.29 7.62
CA VAL A 14 1.37 -9.70 6.92
C VAL A 14 0.95 -9.22 5.54
N VAL A 15 1.21 -7.95 5.24
CA VAL A 15 0.89 -7.28 3.98
C VAL A 15 2.18 -6.98 3.22
N ALA A 16 2.22 -7.34 1.94
CA ALA A 16 3.37 -7.08 1.08
C ALA A 16 3.33 -5.63 0.58
N HIS A 17 4.25 -4.78 1.04
CA HIS A 17 4.36 -3.35 0.72
C HIS A 17 4.73 -3.12 -0.74
N ARG A 18 3.84 -2.50 -1.52
CA ARG A 18 3.98 -2.29 -2.98
C ARG A 18 4.19 -3.61 -3.74
N GLY A 19 3.48 -4.68 -3.29
CA GLY A 19 3.81 -6.05 -3.63
C GLY A 19 5.03 -6.57 -2.87
N LEU A 20 5.66 -7.65 -3.31
CA LEU A 20 6.90 -8.16 -2.70
C LEU A 20 8.11 -7.33 -3.16
N SER A 21 8.11 -6.06 -2.78
CA SER A 21 9.07 -5.06 -3.26
C SER A 21 10.51 -5.27 -2.78
N GLY A 22 10.72 -6.11 -1.78
CA GLY A 22 12.06 -6.51 -1.36
C GLY A 22 12.79 -7.39 -2.39
N LEU A 23 12.05 -8.12 -3.23
CA LEU A 23 12.59 -9.04 -4.24
C LEU A 23 12.29 -8.64 -5.68
N GLU A 24 11.25 -7.85 -5.92
CA GLU A 24 10.83 -7.36 -7.24
C GLU A 24 10.74 -5.82 -7.23
N PRO A 25 10.78 -5.15 -8.37
CA PRO A 25 10.52 -3.71 -8.44
C PRO A 25 9.13 -3.34 -7.90
N GLU A 26 9.09 -2.34 -7.02
CA GLU A 26 7.88 -1.91 -6.31
C GLU A 26 6.73 -1.53 -7.24
N ASN A 27 5.48 -1.77 -6.81
CA ASN A 27 4.26 -1.38 -7.55
C ASN A 27 4.20 -1.93 -8.98
N THR A 28 4.75 -3.11 -9.23
CA THR A 28 4.73 -3.78 -10.54
C THR A 28 3.87 -5.05 -10.51
N VAL A 29 3.41 -5.48 -11.68
CA VAL A 29 2.75 -6.77 -11.85
C VAL A 29 3.62 -7.91 -11.29
N ALA A 30 4.94 -7.86 -11.50
CA ALA A 30 5.89 -8.85 -10.98
C ALA A 30 5.85 -8.92 -9.45
N ALA A 31 5.91 -7.76 -8.76
CA ALA A 31 5.87 -7.69 -7.31
C ALA A 31 4.53 -8.21 -6.73
N PHE A 32 3.41 -7.90 -7.39
CA PHE A 32 2.09 -8.38 -6.96
C PHE A 32 1.91 -9.89 -7.17
N VAL A 33 2.38 -10.43 -8.28
CA VAL A 33 2.37 -11.88 -8.56
C VAL A 33 3.28 -12.61 -7.57
N ALA A 34 4.47 -12.05 -7.27
CA ALA A 34 5.40 -12.61 -6.29
C ALA A 34 4.78 -12.66 -4.88
N ALA A 35 4.07 -11.61 -4.47
CA ALA A 35 3.31 -11.59 -3.22
C ALA A 35 2.13 -12.58 -3.24
N GLY A 36 1.41 -12.67 -4.36
CA GLY A 36 0.28 -13.57 -4.56
C GLY A 36 0.62 -15.04 -4.34
N ASN A 37 1.81 -15.45 -4.81
CA ASN A 37 2.31 -16.84 -4.68
C ASN A 37 2.85 -17.20 -3.28
N ARG A 38 2.78 -16.29 -2.32
CA ARG A 38 3.31 -16.48 -0.96
C ARG A 38 2.22 -16.35 0.11
N SER A 39 2.58 -16.53 1.38
CA SER A 39 1.63 -16.60 2.50
C SER A 39 1.10 -15.23 2.98
N TYR A 40 1.37 -14.14 2.27
CA TYR A 40 0.85 -12.81 2.62
C TYR A 40 -0.67 -12.81 2.72
N TYR A 41 -1.20 -12.07 3.70
CA TYR A 41 -2.63 -11.78 3.84
C TYR A 41 -3.14 -10.91 2.68
N GLY A 42 -2.35 -9.90 2.31
CA GLY A 42 -2.67 -8.94 1.27
C GLY A 42 -1.41 -8.37 0.60
N ALA A 43 -1.63 -7.61 -0.43
CA ALA A 43 -0.61 -6.77 -1.05
C ALA A 43 -1.07 -5.31 -0.98
N GLU A 44 -0.16 -4.42 -0.64
CA GLU A 44 -0.42 -2.99 -0.63
C GLU A 44 0.04 -2.38 -1.96
N CYS A 45 -0.64 -1.32 -2.39
CA CYS A 45 -0.29 -0.51 -3.56
C CYS A 45 -0.68 0.95 -3.39
N ASP A 46 -0.03 1.83 -4.17
CA ASP A 46 -0.25 3.28 -4.20
C ASP A 46 -1.01 3.68 -5.46
N VAL A 47 -2.17 4.35 -5.35
CA VAL A 47 -2.99 4.72 -6.49
C VAL A 47 -3.05 6.23 -6.69
N HIS A 48 -2.70 6.68 -7.90
CA HIS A 48 -2.89 8.04 -8.40
C HIS A 48 -3.94 8.10 -9.51
N VAL A 49 -4.57 9.28 -9.68
CA VAL A 49 -5.44 9.58 -10.81
C VAL A 49 -4.67 10.35 -11.88
N THR A 50 -4.70 9.88 -13.12
CA THR A 50 -4.03 10.54 -14.25
C THR A 50 -4.82 11.74 -14.75
N LYS A 51 -4.20 12.59 -15.61
CA LYS A 51 -4.85 13.75 -16.23
C LYS A 51 -6.13 13.40 -17.01
N ASP A 52 -6.21 12.21 -17.58
CA ASP A 52 -7.38 11.70 -18.32
C ASP A 52 -8.26 10.79 -17.47
N GLY A 53 -8.10 10.85 -16.14
CA GLY A 53 -8.99 10.25 -15.16
C GLY A 53 -8.87 8.72 -15.07
N LYS A 54 -7.71 8.15 -15.38
CA LYS A 54 -7.41 6.73 -15.19
C LYS A 54 -6.65 6.53 -13.88
N PHE A 55 -6.76 5.35 -13.28
CA PHE A 55 -6.09 5.01 -12.03
C PHE A 55 -4.86 4.15 -12.32
N VAL A 56 -3.70 4.61 -11.83
CA VAL A 56 -2.40 3.97 -12.04
C VAL A 56 -1.71 3.71 -10.71
N VAL A 57 -0.87 2.68 -10.69
CA VAL A 57 -0.21 2.20 -9.48
C VAL A 57 1.26 2.62 -9.48
N ILE A 58 1.61 3.60 -8.66
CA ILE A 58 2.96 4.12 -8.45
C ILE A 58 2.99 4.95 -7.17
N HIS A 59 4.10 4.92 -6.41
CA HIS A 59 4.17 5.64 -5.13
C HIS A 59 4.34 7.15 -5.30
N ASP A 60 5.31 7.59 -6.09
CA ASP A 60 5.68 8.99 -6.19
C ASP A 60 4.81 9.73 -7.22
N GLU A 61 4.68 11.04 -7.08
CA GLU A 61 4.01 11.91 -8.06
C GLU A 61 4.67 11.91 -9.43
N THR A 62 5.92 11.42 -9.50
CA THR A 62 6.69 11.32 -10.75
C THR A 62 7.40 9.97 -10.86
N THR A 63 7.72 9.56 -12.07
CA THR A 63 8.46 8.33 -12.32
C THR A 63 9.96 8.43 -12.06
N LYS A 64 10.48 9.59 -11.62
CA LYS A 64 11.93 9.87 -11.53
C LYS A 64 12.72 8.85 -10.72
N ARG A 65 12.20 8.43 -9.56
CA ARG A 65 12.92 7.51 -8.67
C ARG A 65 12.99 6.07 -9.18
N VAL A 66 12.01 5.67 -9.99
CA VAL A 66 11.83 4.28 -10.43
C VAL A 66 11.97 4.10 -11.93
N ALA A 67 12.39 5.14 -12.66
CA ALA A 67 12.63 5.08 -14.12
C ALA A 67 13.58 6.18 -14.58
N SER A 68 14.37 5.92 -15.60
CA SER A 68 15.26 6.91 -16.25
C SER A 68 14.49 8.08 -16.86
N LYS A 69 13.23 7.86 -17.26
CA LYS A 69 12.37 8.89 -17.85
C LYS A 69 11.47 9.50 -16.76
N ASN A 70 11.65 10.79 -16.50
CA ASN A 70 10.82 11.52 -15.54
C ASN A 70 9.50 11.99 -16.19
N VAL A 71 8.37 11.49 -15.64
CA VAL A 71 6.99 11.85 -16.06
C VAL A 71 6.17 12.17 -14.82
N ASP A 72 5.52 13.35 -14.80
CA ASP A 72 4.53 13.73 -13.79
C ASP A 72 3.25 12.92 -14.03
N VAL A 73 2.84 12.15 -13.05
CA VAL A 73 1.77 11.13 -13.14
C VAL A 73 0.41 11.80 -13.30
N GLU A 74 0.06 12.70 -12.38
CA GLU A 74 -1.27 13.32 -12.35
C GLU A 74 -1.46 14.38 -13.46
N LYS A 75 -0.35 14.94 -14.00
CA LYS A 75 -0.38 15.87 -15.13
C LYS A 75 -0.26 15.20 -16.50
N SER A 76 -0.09 13.87 -16.54
CA SER A 76 0.07 13.13 -17.79
C SER A 76 -1.12 12.21 -18.05
N LYS A 77 -1.40 11.95 -19.36
CA LYS A 77 -2.38 10.95 -19.77
C LYS A 77 -1.81 9.54 -19.61
N LEU A 78 -2.66 8.56 -19.35
CA LEU A 78 -2.30 7.14 -19.22
C LEU A 78 -1.37 6.65 -20.35
N LYS A 79 -1.70 6.98 -21.62
CA LYS A 79 -0.88 6.59 -22.78
C LYS A 79 0.59 7.04 -22.71
N LYS A 80 0.87 8.17 -22.01
CA LYS A 80 2.25 8.64 -21.82
C LYS A 80 2.93 7.87 -20.68
N ILE A 81 2.22 7.63 -19.58
CA ILE A 81 2.72 6.92 -18.40
C ILE A 81 3.05 5.47 -18.76
N ARG A 82 2.17 4.77 -19.48
CA ARG A 82 2.36 3.36 -19.92
C ARG A 82 3.53 3.14 -20.87
N LYS A 83 4.15 4.20 -21.40
CA LYS A 83 5.37 4.14 -22.24
C LYS A 83 6.66 4.26 -21.40
N VAL A 84 6.56 4.46 -20.11
CA VAL A 84 7.70 4.49 -19.20
C VAL A 84 8.01 3.05 -18.79
N LEU A 85 9.22 2.60 -19.08
CA LEU A 85 9.75 1.37 -18.50
C LEU A 85 10.34 1.69 -17.14
N LEU A 86 9.95 0.91 -16.14
CA LEU A 86 10.46 1.02 -14.79
C LEU A 86 11.80 0.29 -14.69
N ASP A 87 12.61 0.69 -13.72
CA ASP A 87 13.90 0.05 -13.44
C ASP A 87 13.70 -1.38 -12.95
N ASP A 88 14.62 -2.26 -13.33
CA ASP A 88 14.72 -3.63 -12.82
C ASP A 88 15.57 -3.65 -11.53
N ILE A 89 15.13 -2.87 -10.55
CA ILE A 89 15.79 -2.67 -9.25
C ILE A 89 14.76 -2.89 -8.16
N CYS A 90 14.93 -3.93 -7.34
CA CYS A 90 14.05 -4.17 -6.20
C CYS A 90 14.31 -3.19 -5.04
N GLY A 91 13.39 -3.14 -4.07
CA GLY A 91 13.46 -2.17 -2.99
C GLY A 91 14.72 -2.30 -2.10
N LEU A 92 15.24 -3.52 -1.90
CA LEU A 92 16.49 -3.72 -1.14
C LEU A 92 17.69 -3.17 -1.91
N GLU A 93 17.82 -3.50 -3.20
CA GLU A 93 18.89 -2.97 -4.06
C GLU A 93 18.80 -1.44 -4.18
N ARG A 94 17.59 -0.89 -4.28
CA ARG A 94 17.37 0.57 -4.34
C ARG A 94 17.90 1.29 -3.11
N LYS A 95 17.79 0.69 -1.92
CA LYS A 95 18.37 1.24 -0.68
C LYS A 95 19.90 1.33 -0.74
N GLU A 96 20.54 0.39 -1.43
CA GLU A 96 22.00 0.34 -1.56
C GLU A 96 22.52 1.25 -2.69
N LEU A 97 21.86 1.23 -3.86
CA LEU A 97 22.30 1.94 -5.06
C LEU A 97 21.93 3.42 -5.05
N GLY A 98 20.85 3.80 -4.36
CA GLY A 98 20.32 5.17 -4.36
C GLY A 98 19.33 5.44 -5.50
N ALA A 99 18.73 6.65 -5.46
CA ALA A 99 17.62 7.02 -6.34
C ALA A 99 18.04 7.44 -7.76
N ASP A 100 19.32 7.71 -7.99
CA ASP A 100 19.83 8.22 -9.29
C ASP A 100 20.41 7.10 -10.20
N VAL A 101 20.37 5.85 -9.74
CA VAL A 101 20.79 4.68 -10.54
C VAL A 101 19.59 4.10 -11.26
N HIS A 102 19.69 4.01 -12.58
CA HIS A 102 18.62 3.54 -13.45
C HIS A 102 19.14 2.49 -14.43
N TYR A 103 18.53 1.32 -14.42
CA TYR A 103 18.70 0.32 -15.48
C TYR A 103 17.41 -0.50 -15.62
N CYS A 104 17.12 -0.93 -16.85
CA CYS A 104 15.99 -1.79 -17.14
C CYS A 104 16.41 -2.84 -18.17
N ASN A 105 16.39 -4.10 -17.73
CA ASN A 105 16.68 -5.26 -18.59
C ASN A 105 15.41 -6.04 -18.96
N ARG A 106 14.24 -5.58 -18.49
CA ARG A 106 12.93 -6.26 -18.63
C ARG A 106 11.95 -5.36 -19.36
N CYS A 107 11.22 -5.91 -20.33
CA CYS A 107 10.19 -5.17 -21.07
C CYS A 107 8.80 -5.24 -20.44
N ASP A 108 8.61 -6.06 -19.41
CA ASP A 108 7.35 -6.25 -18.67
C ASP A 108 7.18 -5.27 -17.49
N LEU A 109 8.21 -4.46 -17.19
CA LEU A 109 8.19 -3.48 -16.10
C LEU A 109 7.65 -2.14 -16.60
N TYR A 110 6.39 -1.89 -16.35
CA TYR A 110 5.68 -0.64 -16.63
C TYR A 110 4.79 -0.25 -15.46
N VAL A 111 4.31 1.00 -15.42
CA VAL A 111 3.35 1.47 -14.41
C VAL A 111 2.02 0.77 -14.63
N PRO A 112 1.54 -0.11 -13.71
CA PRO A 112 0.27 -0.82 -13.87
C PRO A 112 -0.93 0.12 -13.75
N GLU A 113 -2.06 -0.27 -14.35
CA GLU A 113 -3.36 0.29 -14.00
C GLU A 113 -3.93 -0.42 -12.76
N MET A 114 -4.74 0.27 -11.98
CA MET A 114 -5.33 -0.26 -10.74
C MET A 114 -6.06 -1.59 -10.95
N HIS A 115 -6.80 -1.74 -12.05
CA HIS A 115 -7.50 -2.99 -12.35
C HIS A 115 -6.56 -4.19 -12.54
N GLU A 116 -5.33 -3.98 -13.03
CA GLU A 116 -4.32 -5.06 -13.17
C GLU A 116 -3.94 -5.58 -11.76
N TYR A 117 -3.68 -4.68 -10.82
CA TYR A 117 -3.41 -5.02 -9.42
C TYR A 117 -4.59 -5.75 -8.75
N ILE A 118 -5.81 -5.20 -8.86
CA ILE A 118 -7.02 -5.82 -8.27
C ILE A 118 -7.22 -7.25 -8.81
N ASN A 119 -7.09 -7.45 -10.12
CA ASN A 119 -7.25 -8.76 -10.75
C ASN A 119 -6.18 -9.77 -10.29
N ILE A 120 -4.95 -9.33 -10.04
CA ILE A 120 -3.90 -10.18 -9.47
C ILE A 120 -4.29 -10.59 -8.04
N CYS A 121 -4.65 -9.64 -7.18
CA CYS A 121 -5.09 -9.95 -5.82
C CYS A 121 -6.30 -10.91 -5.83
N LYS A 122 -7.29 -10.66 -6.68
CA LYS A 122 -8.46 -11.54 -6.86
C LYS A 122 -8.06 -12.96 -7.26
N LYS A 123 -7.14 -13.09 -8.23
CA LYS A 123 -6.64 -14.40 -8.69
C LYS A 123 -6.00 -15.23 -7.58
N TYR A 124 -5.26 -14.57 -6.69
CA TYR A 124 -4.53 -15.24 -5.60
C TYR A 124 -5.28 -15.21 -4.25
N GLY A 125 -6.51 -14.70 -4.20
CA GLY A 125 -7.31 -14.59 -2.97
C GLY A 125 -6.69 -13.68 -1.90
N LYS A 126 -5.99 -12.61 -2.32
CA LYS A 126 -5.31 -11.67 -1.42
C LYS A 126 -6.15 -10.44 -1.16
N LYS A 127 -6.13 -9.91 0.07
CA LYS A 127 -6.68 -8.58 0.31
C LYS A 127 -5.88 -7.53 -0.47
N CYS A 128 -6.60 -6.56 -1.03
CA CYS A 128 -6.03 -5.35 -1.60
C CYS A 128 -5.91 -4.31 -0.48
N VAL A 129 -4.72 -3.86 -0.14
CA VAL A 129 -4.52 -2.69 0.71
C VAL A 129 -4.16 -1.53 -0.21
N LEU A 130 -5.12 -0.61 -0.44
CA LEU A 130 -5.04 0.39 -1.50
C LEU A 130 -4.86 1.78 -0.89
N GLU A 131 -3.68 2.37 -1.08
CA GLU A 131 -3.42 3.75 -0.69
C GLU A 131 -3.97 4.73 -1.74
N VAL A 132 -4.90 5.57 -1.31
CA VAL A 132 -5.36 6.72 -2.10
C VAL A 132 -4.39 7.87 -1.89
N LYS A 133 -3.53 8.09 -2.90
CA LYS A 133 -2.48 9.12 -2.84
C LYS A 133 -3.04 10.53 -2.97
N ASN A 134 -2.34 11.48 -2.37
CA ASN A 134 -2.69 12.91 -2.37
C ASN A 134 -4.15 13.16 -1.96
N ARG A 135 -4.64 14.40 -2.06
CA ARG A 135 -6.08 14.68 -1.93
C ARG A 135 -6.77 14.39 -3.27
N MET A 136 -7.43 13.25 -3.36
CA MET A 136 -8.23 12.87 -4.53
C MET A 136 -9.62 13.54 -4.46
N LYS A 137 -10.14 14.00 -5.59
CA LYS A 137 -11.49 14.56 -5.65
C LYS A 137 -12.54 13.49 -5.36
N THR A 138 -13.61 13.84 -4.66
CA THR A 138 -14.69 12.91 -4.30
C THR A 138 -15.28 12.21 -5.54
N GLU A 139 -15.37 12.90 -6.68
CA GLU A 139 -15.85 12.33 -7.95
C GLU A 139 -14.89 11.28 -8.50
N ASP A 140 -13.58 11.48 -8.32
CA ASP A 140 -12.57 10.51 -8.72
C ASP A 140 -12.59 9.29 -7.79
N ILE A 141 -12.76 9.50 -6.47
CA ILE A 141 -12.98 8.41 -5.51
C ILE A 141 -14.21 7.57 -5.92
N LYS A 142 -15.34 8.18 -6.25
CA LYS A 142 -16.53 7.46 -6.72
C LYS A 142 -16.23 6.62 -7.95
N ARG A 143 -15.56 7.19 -8.97
CA ARG A 143 -15.18 6.44 -10.18
C ARG A 143 -14.21 5.29 -9.89
N MET A 144 -13.29 5.48 -8.95
CA MET A 144 -12.40 4.42 -8.47
C MET A 144 -13.18 3.27 -7.84
N LEU A 145 -14.14 3.59 -6.98
CA LEU A 145 -15.03 2.60 -6.34
C LEU A 145 -15.90 1.88 -7.36
N ASP A 146 -16.44 2.59 -8.36
CA ASP A 146 -17.22 1.99 -9.45
C ASP A 146 -16.37 1.01 -10.26
N GLU A 147 -15.11 1.36 -10.58
CA GLU A 147 -14.18 0.48 -11.28
C GLU A 147 -13.88 -0.79 -10.45
N ILE A 148 -13.57 -0.65 -9.16
CA ILE A 148 -13.32 -1.78 -8.26
C ILE A 148 -14.57 -2.67 -8.13
N SER A 149 -15.75 -2.07 -8.00
CA SER A 149 -17.03 -2.79 -7.90
C SER A 149 -17.33 -3.60 -9.17
N SER A 150 -17.00 -3.05 -10.35
CA SER A 150 -17.16 -3.76 -11.62
C SER A 150 -16.29 -5.01 -11.74
N LEU A 151 -15.20 -5.08 -10.96
CA LEU A 151 -14.33 -6.25 -10.85
C LEU A 151 -14.83 -7.27 -9.80
N GLU A 152 -15.94 -6.99 -9.10
CA GLU A 152 -16.53 -7.86 -8.06
C GLU A 152 -15.51 -8.23 -6.96
N TYR A 153 -14.74 -7.25 -6.48
CA TYR A 153 -13.70 -7.50 -5.46
C TYR A 153 -13.66 -6.44 -4.36
N LEU A 154 -14.62 -5.51 -4.31
CA LEU A 154 -14.64 -4.39 -3.35
C LEU A 154 -14.58 -4.87 -1.89
N ASP A 155 -15.30 -5.93 -1.52
CA ASP A 155 -15.31 -6.49 -0.15
C ASP A 155 -13.93 -7.01 0.31
N ASN A 156 -12.98 -7.11 -0.61
CA ASN A 156 -11.61 -7.54 -0.33
C ASN A 156 -10.60 -6.39 -0.36
N VAL A 157 -11.07 -5.14 -0.42
CA VAL A 157 -10.22 -3.95 -0.41
C VAL A 157 -10.22 -3.31 0.96
N ILE A 158 -9.05 -2.97 1.47
CA ILE A 158 -8.80 -2.11 2.62
C ILE A 158 -8.26 -0.80 2.05
N PHE A 159 -8.91 0.31 2.32
CA PHE A 159 -8.46 1.62 1.86
C PHE A 159 -7.61 2.29 2.91
N ILE A 160 -6.50 2.89 2.50
CA ILE A 160 -5.61 3.64 3.37
C ILE A 160 -5.29 5.00 2.74
N SER A 161 -5.05 6.04 3.52
CA SER A 161 -4.61 7.35 3.02
C SER A 161 -4.01 8.21 4.12
N PHE A 162 -2.98 9.01 3.78
CA PHE A 162 -2.48 10.11 4.60
C PHE A 162 -3.42 11.32 4.59
N SER A 163 -4.29 11.44 3.58
CA SER A 163 -5.27 12.52 3.50
C SER A 163 -6.50 12.19 4.35
N LEU A 164 -6.70 12.88 5.44
CA LEU A 164 -7.90 12.73 6.27
C LEU A 164 -9.19 12.99 5.46
N ASP A 165 -9.18 13.92 4.51
CA ASP A 165 -10.32 14.17 3.62
C ASP A 165 -10.65 12.94 2.76
N ASN A 166 -9.63 12.21 2.23
CA ASN A 166 -9.87 10.98 1.50
C ASN A 166 -10.50 9.91 2.41
N VAL A 167 -9.98 9.77 3.63
CA VAL A 167 -10.49 8.83 4.64
C VAL A 167 -11.96 9.11 4.97
N ILE A 168 -12.30 10.38 5.20
CA ILE A 168 -13.68 10.83 5.47
C ILE A 168 -14.59 10.57 4.27
N ASP A 169 -14.15 10.89 3.05
CA ASP A 169 -14.94 10.66 1.84
C ASP A 169 -15.18 9.17 1.60
N LEU A 170 -14.13 8.33 1.77
CA LEU A 170 -14.25 6.87 1.68
C LEU A 170 -15.23 6.32 2.71
N ARG A 171 -15.14 6.74 3.98
CA ARG A 171 -16.06 6.29 5.05
C ARG A 171 -17.51 6.68 4.76
N LYS A 172 -17.76 7.90 4.23
CA LYS A 172 -19.11 8.34 3.84
C LYS A 172 -19.68 7.50 2.69
N LEU A 173 -18.85 7.15 1.70
CA LEU A 173 -19.27 6.37 0.54
C LEU A 173 -19.40 4.87 0.86
N LEU A 174 -18.61 4.36 1.79
CA LEU A 174 -18.49 2.94 2.17
C LEU A 174 -18.56 2.78 3.70
N PRO A 175 -19.76 2.86 4.32
CA PRO A 175 -19.91 2.88 5.79
C PRO A 175 -19.35 1.64 6.50
N ASN A 176 -19.34 0.49 5.84
CA ASN A 176 -18.95 -0.80 6.42
C ASN A 176 -17.57 -1.31 5.94
N GLN A 177 -16.92 -0.57 5.04
CA GLN A 177 -15.62 -0.97 4.50
C GLN A 177 -14.50 -0.68 5.49
N GLN A 178 -13.44 -1.50 5.50
CA GLN A 178 -12.26 -1.18 6.27
C GLN A 178 -11.51 0.00 5.63
N VAL A 179 -11.35 1.07 6.40
CA VAL A 179 -10.61 2.28 6.03
C VAL A 179 -9.66 2.60 7.16
N GLN A 180 -8.39 2.85 6.85
CA GLN A 180 -7.36 3.15 7.83
C GLN A 180 -6.76 4.54 7.56
N PHE A 181 -6.52 5.29 8.63
CA PHE A 181 -5.85 6.58 8.54
C PHE A 181 -4.34 6.39 8.68
N LEU A 182 -3.61 6.74 7.62
CA LEU A 182 -2.13 6.68 7.57
C LEU A 182 -1.52 7.88 8.28
N ILE A 183 -0.61 7.62 9.23
CA ILE A 183 0.10 8.68 9.96
C ILE A 183 1.55 8.29 10.27
N GLY A 184 2.40 9.29 10.45
CA GLY A 184 3.80 9.09 10.85
C GLY A 184 4.04 9.15 12.37
N LYS A 185 3.11 9.73 13.14
CA LYS A 185 3.24 9.93 14.60
C LYS A 185 1.87 9.81 15.26
N TYR A 186 1.85 9.36 16.51
CA TYR A 186 0.65 9.31 17.35
C TYR A 186 0.66 10.45 18.35
N ASP A 187 -0.49 11.10 18.52
CA ASP A 187 -0.76 12.10 19.54
C ASP A 187 -2.23 11.99 20.02
N GLU A 188 -2.62 12.81 20.99
CA GLU A 188 -3.96 12.79 21.59
C GLU A 188 -5.11 13.07 20.60
N GLU A 189 -4.84 13.77 19.49
CA GLU A 189 -5.84 14.08 18.47
C GLU A 189 -6.15 12.86 17.58
N VAL A 190 -5.18 11.95 17.41
CA VAL A 190 -5.31 10.78 16.53
C VAL A 190 -6.47 9.89 16.98
N LEU A 191 -6.52 9.51 18.25
CA LEU A 191 -7.59 8.65 18.75
C LEU A 191 -8.97 9.30 18.57
N LYS A 192 -9.06 10.61 18.76
CA LYS A 192 -10.30 11.35 18.49
C LYS A 192 -10.69 11.27 17.01
N ILE A 193 -9.73 11.43 16.09
CA ILE A 193 -9.99 11.29 14.64
C ILE A 193 -10.49 9.88 14.30
N LEU A 194 -9.85 8.83 14.84
CA LEU A 194 -10.28 7.44 14.62
C LEU A 194 -11.73 7.23 15.08
N ASN A 195 -12.06 7.66 16.30
CA ASN A 195 -13.39 7.53 16.90
C ASN A 195 -14.46 8.35 16.13
N ASP A 196 -14.19 9.63 15.85
CA ASP A 196 -15.14 10.53 15.19
C ASP A 196 -15.48 10.05 13.75
N ASN A 197 -14.56 9.36 13.10
CA ASN A 197 -14.74 8.90 11.72
C ASN A 197 -14.94 7.38 11.62
N ASN A 198 -14.87 6.63 12.70
CA ASN A 198 -14.95 5.17 12.73
C ASN A 198 -13.98 4.52 11.72
N VAL A 199 -12.69 4.86 11.82
CA VAL A 199 -11.62 4.36 10.95
C VAL A 199 -10.49 3.78 11.78
N ASP A 200 -9.70 2.89 11.20
CA ASP A 200 -8.61 2.19 11.85
C ASP A 200 -7.29 2.99 11.75
N LEU A 201 -6.31 2.58 12.53
CA LEU A 201 -4.97 3.18 12.55
C LEU A 201 -4.03 2.44 11.58
N ASP A 202 -3.30 3.20 10.75
CA ASP A 202 -2.15 2.70 10.00
C ASP A 202 -0.95 3.63 10.23
N ILE A 203 0.09 3.17 10.95
CA ILE A 203 1.10 4.06 11.52
C ILE A 203 2.54 3.59 11.25
N GLN A 204 3.46 4.55 11.13
CA GLN A 204 4.88 4.22 11.12
C GLN A 204 5.26 3.44 12.39
N TYR A 205 5.78 2.22 12.25
CA TYR A 205 6.00 1.29 13.37
C TYR A 205 6.88 1.83 14.50
N LYS A 206 7.85 2.73 14.18
CA LYS A 206 8.73 3.35 15.19
C LYS A 206 8.01 4.30 16.13
N ALA A 207 6.80 4.73 15.77
CA ALA A 207 5.95 5.56 16.62
C ALA A 207 5.01 4.74 17.52
N LEU A 208 4.96 3.40 17.34
CA LEU A 208 4.13 2.51 18.14
C LEU A 208 4.80 2.13 19.47
N THR A 209 3.98 2.07 20.52
CA THR A 209 4.28 1.40 21.77
C THR A 209 3.13 0.43 22.08
N LYS A 210 3.36 -0.47 23.03
CA LYS A 210 2.28 -1.40 23.46
C LYS A 210 1.07 -0.65 24.02
N GLU A 211 1.30 0.44 24.73
CA GLU A 211 0.24 1.27 25.33
C GLU A 211 -0.65 1.90 24.26
N ILE A 212 -0.07 2.38 23.15
CA ILE A 212 -0.85 2.91 22.00
C ILE A 212 -1.70 1.81 21.37
N ILE A 213 -1.14 0.61 21.17
CA ILE A 213 -1.89 -0.52 20.60
C ILE A 213 -3.07 -0.87 21.52
N ASP A 214 -2.84 -1.01 22.83
CA ASP A 214 -3.86 -1.33 23.82
C ASP A 214 -4.96 -0.25 23.86
N GLU A 215 -4.59 1.03 23.76
CA GLU A 215 -5.53 2.16 23.74
C GLU A 215 -6.41 2.14 22.49
N VAL A 216 -5.82 1.95 21.32
CA VAL A 216 -6.56 1.88 20.04
C VAL A 216 -7.51 0.67 20.03
N HIS A 217 -7.06 -0.49 20.49
CA HIS A 217 -7.88 -1.69 20.61
C HIS A 217 -9.03 -1.50 21.63
N ALA A 218 -8.79 -0.84 22.77
CA ALA A 218 -9.82 -0.56 23.77
C ALA A 218 -10.97 0.31 23.21
N ASN A 219 -10.70 1.07 22.14
CA ASN A 219 -11.69 1.87 21.41
C ASN A 219 -12.30 1.13 20.20
N GLY A 220 -11.94 -0.14 19.98
CA GLY A 220 -12.54 -0.99 18.94
C GLY A 220 -11.93 -0.85 17.54
N HIS A 221 -10.77 -0.20 17.42
CA HIS A 221 -10.07 -0.02 16.15
C HIS A 221 -8.94 -1.04 15.98
N ILE A 222 -8.57 -1.30 14.72
CA ILE A 222 -7.47 -2.16 14.29
C ILE A 222 -6.20 -1.32 14.14
N VAL A 223 -5.04 -1.92 14.42
CA VAL A 223 -3.72 -1.31 14.22
C VAL A 223 -2.96 -2.02 13.12
N ASN A 224 -2.66 -1.30 12.04
CA ASN A 224 -1.66 -1.66 11.02
C ASN A 224 -0.40 -0.81 11.21
N CYS A 225 0.76 -1.33 10.84
CA CYS A 225 1.99 -0.54 10.88
C CYS A 225 2.91 -0.80 9.68
N TRP A 226 3.70 0.21 9.31
CA TRP A 226 4.59 0.25 8.15
C TRP A 226 5.89 0.98 8.42
N THR A 227 6.95 0.82 7.64
CA THR A 227 7.29 -0.38 6.87
C THR A 227 8.28 -1.17 7.70
N VAL A 228 7.93 -2.39 8.07
CA VAL A 228 8.71 -3.21 9.01
C VAL A 228 9.48 -4.26 8.21
N ASP A 229 10.78 -4.06 8.05
CA ASP A 229 11.67 -5.01 7.36
C ASP A 229 12.63 -5.72 8.32
N ASP A 230 12.69 -5.25 9.58
CA ASP A 230 13.51 -5.84 10.63
C ASP A 230 12.73 -6.94 11.35
N LYS A 231 13.33 -8.12 11.43
CA LYS A 231 12.69 -9.32 11.99
C LYS A 231 12.40 -9.19 13.47
N GLU A 232 13.35 -8.69 14.25
CA GLU A 232 13.21 -8.54 15.70
C GLU A 232 12.11 -7.51 16.04
N ALA A 233 12.06 -6.40 15.30
CA ALA A 233 11.00 -5.41 15.43
C ALA A 233 9.61 -6.01 15.08
N ALA A 234 9.52 -6.81 14.02
CA ALA A 234 8.27 -7.46 13.63
C ALA A 234 7.78 -8.47 14.69
N GLU A 235 8.68 -9.28 15.24
CA GLU A 235 8.36 -10.22 16.32
C GLU A 235 7.92 -9.50 17.60
N GLN A 236 8.53 -8.37 17.92
CA GLN A 236 8.14 -7.53 19.04
C GLN A 236 6.74 -6.91 18.85
N LEU A 237 6.46 -6.35 17.67
CA LEU A 237 5.15 -5.78 17.32
C LEU A 237 4.05 -6.85 17.34
N ALA A 238 4.34 -8.05 16.80
CA ALA A 238 3.43 -9.17 16.86
C ALA A 238 3.16 -9.63 18.32
N ALA A 239 4.18 -9.64 19.18
CA ALA A 239 4.04 -9.93 20.62
C ALA A 239 3.23 -8.85 21.35
N TRP A 240 3.25 -7.60 20.91
CA TRP A 240 2.39 -6.52 21.42
C TRP A 240 0.94 -6.60 20.93
N GLY A 241 0.68 -7.46 19.93
CA GLY A 241 -0.67 -7.71 19.43
C GLY A 241 -1.08 -6.82 18.25
N VAL A 242 -0.11 -6.25 17.48
CA VAL A 242 -0.46 -5.50 16.28
C VAL A 242 -1.22 -6.40 15.29
N ASP A 243 -2.27 -5.87 14.67
CA ASP A 243 -3.15 -6.68 13.80
C ASP A 243 -2.55 -6.93 12.42
N GLN A 244 -1.87 -5.92 11.87
CA GLN A 244 -1.29 -6.00 10.54
C GLN A 244 0.12 -5.39 10.53
N ILE A 245 1.02 -6.02 9.77
CA ILE A 245 2.36 -5.51 9.48
C ILE A 245 2.54 -5.42 7.97
N THR A 246 2.86 -4.22 7.49
CA THR A 246 3.21 -3.96 6.09
C THR A 246 4.73 -3.95 5.93
N THR A 247 5.26 -4.78 5.03
CA THR A 247 6.70 -5.08 4.90
C THR A 247 7.12 -5.31 3.45
N ASN A 248 8.40 -5.03 3.15
CA ASN A 248 8.96 -5.30 1.83
C ASN A 248 9.42 -6.76 1.67
N ILE A 249 9.70 -7.51 2.78
CA ILE A 249 10.45 -8.77 2.69
C ILE A 249 10.06 -9.83 3.73
N LEU A 250 9.43 -9.47 4.85
CA LEU A 250 9.07 -10.43 5.91
C LEU A 250 7.83 -11.25 5.51
N GLU A 251 7.81 -12.53 5.91
CA GLU A 251 6.68 -13.44 5.60
C GLU A 251 6.36 -14.43 6.73
#